data_ee7c8be8cc95d8e83ceb606ff355a70f
#
_entry.id   ee7c8be8cc95d8e83ceb606ff355a70f
#
_cell.length_a   1.000
_cell.length_b   1.000
_cell.length_c   1.000
_cell.angle_alpha   90.00
_cell.angle_beta   90.00
_cell.angle_gamma   90.00
#
_symmetry.space_group_name_H-M   'P 1'
#
loop_
_entity.id
_entity.type
_entity.pdbx_description
1 polymer ?
#
loop_
_entity_poly.entity_id
_entity_poly.type
_entity_poly.pdbx_seq_one_letter_code
_entity_poly.pdbx_strand_id
1 'polypeptide(L)'
;GQNPANWLSQTISNLQELENVQIMLLSTVAGYYDDNFLTIHDRCAAYRKEDPIEVFWKVRASEVVLATGAIEQPLLFGNNDLPGIMYAGAMRHYANRFGVQCGKRVVGVVNNDLGWHSVMALPDAGIEVAAILDTRAQVKESLEARAEKSGLAIHLGAVPIRARGSQSVKSLEYRDSQGRSASVQCDAIAMSGGLNPTVHLYSQAGGRLRYDADLACFVPNECRQHVKVVGAANGEFSAAAEYNIGGRLASPAKTNSQWVDFVHDVTVSDI
;
A
#
# COMPACT_ATOMS: atom_id res chain seq x y z
N GLY A 1 -3.34 -22.14 -8.31
CA GLY A 1 -3.21 -20.90 -9.10
C GLY A 1 -1.77 -20.68 -9.51
N GLN A 2 -1.54 -19.94 -10.56
CA GLN A 2 -0.19 -19.59 -11.03
C GLN A 2 0.51 -18.69 -9.98
N ASN A 3 1.81 -18.87 -9.79
CA ASN A 3 2.61 -17.98 -8.92
C ASN A 3 2.53 -16.54 -9.45
N PRO A 4 2.15 -15.54 -8.64
CA PRO A 4 2.01 -14.14 -9.09
C PRO A 4 3.27 -13.57 -9.74
N ALA A 5 4.46 -13.90 -9.24
CA ALA A 5 5.72 -13.45 -9.83
C ALA A 5 5.95 -14.03 -11.23
N ASN A 6 5.62 -15.31 -11.44
CA ASN A 6 5.72 -15.95 -12.76
C ASN A 6 4.72 -15.35 -13.74
N TRP A 7 3.49 -15.08 -13.27
CA TRP A 7 2.48 -14.41 -14.08
C TRP A 7 2.94 -13.01 -14.52
N LEU A 8 3.48 -12.23 -13.60
CA LEU A 8 3.97 -10.88 -13.88
C LEU A 8 5.11 -10.91 -14.92
N SER A 9 6.13 -11.75 -14.70
CA SER A 9 7.26 -11.89 -15.61
C SER A 9 6.80 -12.32 -17.01
N GLN A 10 5.91 -13.30 -17.10
CA GLN A 10 5.38 -13.75 -18.40
C GLN A 10 4.58 -12.66 -19.10
N THR A 11 3.76 -11.90 -18.33
CA THR A 11 2.96 -10.81 -18.90
C THR A 11 3.85 -9.70 -19.45
N ILE A 12 4.89 -9.30 -18.71
CA ILE A 12 5.85 -8.29 -19.16
C ILE A 12 6.57 -8.77 -20.45
N SER A 13 7.06 -10.02 -20.47
CA SER A 13 7.70 -10.58 -21.65
C SER A 13 6.76 -10.57 -22.86
N ASN A 14 5.52 -11.01 -22.69
CA ASN A 14 4.54 -11.01 -23.78
C ASN A 14 4.25 -9.58 -24.29
N LEU A 15 4.20 -8.58 -23.41
CA LEU A 15 4.00 -7.18 -23.83
C LEU A 15 5.22 -6.63 -24.58
N GLN A 16 6.43 -7.01 -24.18
CA GLN A 16 7.67 -6.58 -24.86
C GLN A 16 7.82 -7.15 -26.26
N GLU A 17 7.18 -8.29 -26.56
CA GLU A 17 7.17 -8.91 -27.90
C GLU A 17 6.23 -8.20 -28.88
N LEU A 18 5.33 -7.32 -28.40
CA LEU A 18 4.36 -6.62 -29.24
C LEU A 18 4.98 -5.34 -29.83
N GLU A 19 5.10 -5.25 -31.14
CA GLU A 19 5.68 -4.10 -31.85
C GLU A 19 4.92 -2.78 -31.62
N ASN A 20 3.64 -2.86 -31.26
CA ASN A 20 2.77 -1.70 -31.01
C ASN A 20 2.69 -1.31 -29.54
N VAL A 21 3.51 -1.91 -28.65
CA VAL A 21 3.56 -1.61 -27.22
C VAL A 21 4.91 -0.99 -26.87
N GLN A 22 4.86 0.17 -26.21
CA GLN A 22 6.04 0.81 -25.64
C GLN A 22 5.93 0.82 -24.12
N ILE A 23 6.84 0.14 -23.43
CA ILE A 23 6.97 0.16 -21.98
C ILE A 23 8.01 1.21 -21.61
N MET A 24 7.59 2.23 -20.85
CA MET A 24 8.44 3.33 -20.42
C MET A 24 8.74 3.18 -18.94
N LEU A 25 9.86 2.52 -18.63
CA LEU A 25 10.36 2.38 -17.25
C LEU A 25 10.96 3.71 -16.78
N LEU A 26 11.01 3.93 -15.44
CA LEU A 26 11.56 5.16 -14.85
C LEU A 26 10.90 6.45 -15.36
N SER A 27 9.66 6.32 -15.84
CA SER A 27 8.91 7.42 -16.43
C SER A 27 7.71 7.75 -15.56
N THR A 28 7.52 9.04 -15.31
CA THR A 28 6.43 9.55 -14.48
C THR A 28 5.52 10.43 -15.32
N VAL A 29 4.22 10.15 -15.30
CA VAL A 29 3.22 11.09 -15.84
C VAL A 29 3.17 12.31 -14.93
N ALA A 30 3.72 13.43 -15.39
CA ALA A 30 3.84 14.66 -14.63
C ALA A 30 2.60 15.54 -14.73
N GLY A 31 1.78 15.34 -15.75
CA GLY A 31 0.55 16.11 -15.96
C GLY A 31 -0.44 15.42 -16.90
N TYR A 32 -1.74 15.65 -16.64
CA TYR A 32 -2.84 15.21 -17.48
C TYR A 32 -3.79 16.38 -17.71
N TYR A 33 -3.88 16.84 -18.95
CA TYR A 33 -4.56 18.06 -19.36
C TYR A 33 -5.73 17.74 -20.29
N ASP A 34 -6.40 18.78 -20.80
CA ASP A 34 -7.52 18.65 -21.73
C ASP A 34 -7.18 17.87 -23.00
N ASP A 35 -8.19 17.24 -23.60
CA ASP A 35 -8.09 16.42 -24.82
C ASP A 35 -7.09 15.27 -24.67
N ASN A 36 -7.09 14.62 -23.52
CA ASN A 36 -6.18 13.50 -23.21
C ASN A 36 -4.71 13.83 -23.52
N PHE A 37 -4.29 15.05 -23.22
CA PHE A 37 -2.92 15.48 -23.36
C PHE A 37 -2.14 15.19 -22.08
N LEU A 38 -1.07 14.40 -22.16
CA LEU A 38 -0.23 14.03 -21.04
C LEU A 38 1.19 14.54 -21.25
N THR A 39 1.84 14.89 -20.14
CA THR A 39 3.29 15.10 -20.09
C THR A 39 3.93 13.99 -19.27
N ILE A 40 4.99 13.38 -19.82
CA ILE A 40 5.70 12.29 -19.18
C ILE A 40 7.15 12.69 -19.03
N HIS A 41 7.66 12.58 -17.79
CA HIS A 41 9.07 12.76 -17.48
C HIS A 41 9.75 11.40 -17.53
N ASP A 42 10.59 11.19 -18.53
CA ASP A 42 11.35 9.97 -18.76
C ASP A 42 12.80 10.18 -18.33
N ARG A 43 13.26 9.40 -17.35
CA ARG A 43 14.64 9.39 -16.84
C ARG A 43 15.42 8.15 -17.27
N CYS A 44 14.82 7.31 -18.11
CA CYS A 44 15.44 6.06 -18.53
C CYS A 44 16.72 6.26 -19.36
N ALA A 45 16.83 7.38 -20.06
CA ALA A 45 18.01 7.75 -20.84
C ALA A 45 19.28 7.86 -19.96
N ALA A 46 19.14 8.31 -18.70
CA ALA A 46 20.25 8.40 -17.76
C ALA A 46 20.89 7.03 -17.48
N TYR A 47 20.10 5.96 -17.46
CA TYR A 47 20.58 4.59 -17.23
C TYR A 47 21.16 3.97 -18.49
N ARG A 48 20.68 4.34 -19.67
CA ARG A 48 21.22 3.90 -20.95
C ARG A 48 22.48 4.66 -21.36
N LYS A 49 22.88 5.68 -20.59
CA LYS A 49 23.99 6.60 -20.91
C LYS A 49 23.81 7.29 -22.26
N GLU A 50 22.57 7.55 -22.62
CA GLU A 50 22.16 8.28 -23.82
C GLU A 50 22.09 9.78 -23.53
N ASP A 51 22.17 10.59 -24.56
CA ASP A 51 21.95 12.03 -24.53
C ASP A 51 20.70 12.36 -25.35
N PRO A 52 19.68 13.04 -24.76
CA PRO A 52 19.65 13.68 -23.43
C PRO A 52 19.40 12.70 -22.28
N ILE A 53 19.88 13.06 -21.08
CA ILE A 53 19.72 12.26 -19.87
C ILE A 53 18.27 12.14 -19.41
N GLU A 54 17.47 13.19 -19.65
CA GLU A 54 16.07 13.26 -19.34
C GLU A 54 15.27 13.73 -20.54
N VAL A 55 14.08 13.14 -20.74
CA VAL A 55 13.19 13.50 -21.85
C VAL A 55 11.80 13.82 -21.30
N PHE A 56 11.24 14.93 -21.76
CA PHE A 56 9.84 15.25 -21.54
C PHE A 56 9.02 14.92 -22.79
N TRP A 57 8.23 13.86 -22.67
CA TRP A 57 7.29 13.48 -23.73
C TRP A 57 6.01 14.29 -23.64
N LYS A 58 5.48 14.67 -24.77
CA LYS A 58 4.14 15.22 -24.96
C LYS A 58 3.32 14.21 -25.72
N VAL A 59 2.35 13.63 -25.03
CA VAL A 59 1.54 12.54 -25.56
C VAL A 59 0.08 12.97 -25.65
N ARG A 60 -0.54 12.78 -26.82
CA ARG A 60 -1.98 12.93 -26.98
C ARG A 60 -2.56 11.56 -27.26
N ALA A 61 -3.42 11.08 -26.37
CA ALA A 61 -4.00 9.76 -26.44
C ALA A 61 -5.48 9.80 -26.83
N SER A 62 -5.96 8.80 -27.55
CA SER A 62 -7.39 8.62 -27.80
C SER A 62 -8.14 8.16 -26.55
N GLU A 63 -7.50 7.35 -25.72
CA GLU A 63 -8.00 6.88 -24.43
C GLU A 63 -6.85 6.78 -23.43
N VAL A 64 -7.13 7.05 -22.15
CA VAL A 64 -6.18 6.91 -21.06
C VAL A 64 -6.72 5.91 -20.03
N VAL A 65 -5.89 4.97 -19.58
CA VAL A 65 -6.22 4.06 -18.48
C VAL A 65 -5.33 4.39 -17.30
N LEU A 66 -5.94 4.77 -16.17
CA LEU A 66 -5.24 5.06 -14.93
C LEU A 66 -5.30 3.84 -14.00
N ALA A 67 -4.15 3.24 -13.75
CA ALA A 67 -3.96 2.11 -12.84
C ALA A 67 -2.97 2.50 -11.71
N THR A 68 -3.18 3.69 -11.14
CA THR A 68 -2.26 4.38 -10.21
C THR A 68 -2.33 3.85 -8.78
N GLY A 69 -3.17 2.85 -8.51
CA GLY A 69 -3.25 2.20 -7.21
C GLY A 69 -3.87 3.08 -6.12
N ALA A 70 -3.56 2.77 -4.88
CA ALA A 70 -4.04 3.49 -3.69
C ALA A 70 -2.95 3.54 -2.62
N ILE A 71 -3.03 4.53 -1.73
CA ILE A 71 -2.10 4.74 -0.62
C ILE A 71 -2.81 4.42 0.70
N GLU A 72 -2.12 3.76 1.60
CA GLU A 72 -2.64 3.42 2.93
C GLU A 72 -2.88 4.70 3.75
N GLN A 73 -4.02 4.74 4.46
CA GLN A 73 -4.41 5.89 5.29
C GLN A 73 -3.97 5.71 6.74
N PRO A 74 -3.60 6.80 7.44
CA PRO A 74 -3.35 6.74 8.88
C PRO A 74 -4.66 6.64 9.67
N LEU A 75 -4.55 6.13 10.89
CA LEU A 75 -5.55 6.29 11.94
C LEU A 75 -5.09 7.42 12.88
N LEU A 76 -6.03 8.30 13.26
CA LEU A 76 -5.73 9.44 14.10
C LEU A 76 -5.93 9.10 15.56
N PHE A 77 -4.86 9.20 16.36
CA PHE A 77 -4.86 9.08 17.81
C PHE A 77 -3.73 9.91 18.40
N GLY A 78 -3.76 10.17 19.69
CA GLY A 78 -2.75 11.02 20.32
C GLY A 78 -1.33 10.47 20.17
N ASN A 79 -0.38 11.31 19.78
CA ASN A 79 1.03 10.99 19.56
C ASN A 79 1.26 9.90 18.48
N ASN A 80 0.42 9.83 17.46
CA ASN A 80 0.58 8.87 16.35
C ASN A 80 1.78 9.17 15.44
N ASP A 81 2.52 10.21 15.72
CA ASP A 81 3.76 10.65 15.09
C ASP A 81 5.05 10.19 15.83
N LEU A 82 4.91 9.48 16.96
CA LEU A 82 6.06 8.95 17.67
C LEU A 82 6.85 7.94 16.81
N PRO A 83 8.19 7.97 16.87
CA PRO A 83 9.03 6.95 16.23
C PRO A 83 8.62 5.52 16.69
N GLY A 84 8.53 4.62 15.72
CA GLY A 84 8.03 3.25 15.91
C GLY A 84 6.58 3.08 15.46
N ILE A 85 5.90 4.15 15.02
CA ILE A 85 4.55 4.08 14.45
C ILE A 85 4.65 4.22 12.94
N MET A 86 4.09 3.27 12.21
CA MET A 86 4.12 3.26 10.74
C MET A 86 2.93 2.50 10.17
N TYR A 87 2.73 2.60 8.86
CA TYR A 87 1.70 1.83 8.17
C TYR A 87 1.95 0.33 8.25
N ALA A 88 0.89 -0.45 8.41
CA ALA A 88 0.97 -1.91 8.50
C ALA A 88 1.53 -2.53 7.21
N GLY A 89 1.12 -2.01 6.05
CA GLY A 89 1.66 -2.41 4.76
C GLY A 89 3.14 -2.13 4.64
N ALA A 90 3.60 -0.95 5.05
CA ALA A 90 5.01 -0.58 5.04
C ALA A 90 5.83 -1.47 5.99
N MET A 91 5.34 -1.73 7.21
CA MET A 91 6.03 -2.60 8.17
C MET A 91 6.19 -4.01 7.62
N ARG A 92 5.13 -4.59 7.06
CA ARG A 92 5.16 -5.87 6.38
C ARG A 92 6.17 -5.87 5.23
N HIS A 93 6.20 -4.80 4.44
CA HIS A 93 7.11 -4.67 3.32
C HIS A 93 8.57 -4.64 3.78
N TYR A 94 8.92 -3.82 4.77
CA TYR A 94 10.26 -3.79 5.36
C TYR A 94 10.68 -5.15 5.91
N ALA A 95 9.80 -5.81 6.65
CA ALA A 95 10.08 -7.13 7.21
C ALA A 95 10.35 -8.16 6.10
N ASN A 96 9.47 -8.17 5.11
CA ASN A 96 9.42 -9.22 4.12
C ASN A 96 10.46 -9.05 3.01
N ARG A 97 10.60 -7.84 2.48
CA ARG A 97 11.49 -7.61 1.34
C ARG A 97 12.92 -7.29 1.75
N PHE A 98 13.08 -6.59 2.87
CA PHE A 98 14.39 -6.12 3.31
C PHE A 98 14.95 -6.87 4.51
N GLY A 99 14.17 -7.74 5.14
CA GLY A 99 14.56 -8.41 6.38
C GLY A 99 14.75 -7.43 7.55
N VAL A 100 14.09 -6.25 7.50
CA VAL A 100 14.20 -5.23 8.53
C VAL A 100 13.10 -5.43 9.57
N GLN A 101 13.52 -5.64 10.81
CA GLN A 101 12.64 -5.72 11.96
C GLN A 101 12.32 -4.31 12.48
N CYS A 102 11.16 -3.77 12.13
CA CYS A 102 10.73 -2.41 12.54
C CYS A 102 10.33 -2.29 14.01
N GLY A 103 10.18 -3.39 14.71
CA GLY A 103 9.88 -3.51 16.12
C GLY A 103 9.96 -4.97 16.56
N LYS A 104 10.15 -5.22 17.85
CA LYS A 104 10.18 -6.58 18.42
C LYS A 104 8.79 -7.03 18.84
N ARG A 105 8.01 -6.10 19.40
CA ARG A 105 6.67 -6.32 19.94
C ARG A 105 5.70 -5.30 19.37
N VAL A 106 4.95 -5.71 18.34
CA VAL A 106 4.10 -4.83 17.54
C VAL A 106 2.64 -4.93 17.97
N VAL A 107 1.94 -3.81 17.95
CA VAL A 107 0.47 -3.76 18.03
C VAL A 107 -0.08 -3.35 16.68
N GLY A 108 -0.99 -4.15 16.12
CA GLY A 108 -1.78 -3.78 14.95
C GLY A 108 -2.93 -2.87 15.35
N VAL A 109 -3.12 -1.75 14.67
CA VAL A 109 -4.26 -0.83 14.83
C VAL A 109 -4.91 -0.64 13.47
N VAL A 110 -6.08 -1.23 13.27
CA VAL A 110 -6.67 -1.38 11.95
C VAL A 110 -8.18 -1.07 11.95
N ASN A 111 -8.73 -0.81 10.77
CA ASN A 111 -10.16 -0.70 10.50
C ASN A 111 -10.57 -1.36 9.17
N ASN A 112 -9.70 -2.19 8.60
CA ASN A 112 -9.91 -2.80 7.30
C ASN A 112 -9.19 -4.15 7.19
N ASP A 113 -9.62 -4.98 6.24
CA ASP A 113 -9.11 -6.35 6.07
C ASP A 113 -7.65 -6.40 5.59
N LEU A 114 -7.21 -5.41 4.79
CA LEU A 114 -5.82 -5.33 4.31
C LEU A 114 -4.84 -5.12 5.48
N GLY A 115 -5.23 -4.26 6.44
CA GLY A 115 -4.48 -4.08 7.69
C GLY A 115 -4.33 -5.39 8.45
N TRP A 116 -5.40 -6.19 8.56
CA TRP A 116 -5.33 -7.52 9.17
C TRP A 116 -4.31 -8.42 8.47
N HIS A 117 -4.38 -8.53 7.13
CA HIS A 117 -3.44 -9.35 6.37
C HIS A 117 -2.00 -8.90 6.57
N SER A 118 -1.78 -7.59 6.63
CA SER A 118 -0.45 -7.03 6.83
C SER A 118 0.11 -7.34 8.23
N VAL A 119 -0.71 -7.19 9.26
CA VAL A 119 -0.30 -7.48 10.65
C VAL A 119 -0.11 -8.97 10.88
N MET A 120 -1.02 -9.82 10.36
CA MET A 120 -0.91 -11.28 10.49
C MET A 120 0.26 -11.90 9.72
N ALA A 121 0.91 -11.19 8.84
CA ALA A 121 2.11 -11.65 8.13
C ALA A 121 3.41 -11.35 8.92
N LEU A 122 3.38 -10.52 9.95
CA LEU A 122 4.56 -10.13 10.72
C LEU A 122 5.19 -11.30 11.51
N PRO A 123 4.41 -12.21 12.13
CA PRO A 123 4.98 -13.37 12.82
C PRO A 123 5.83 -14.28 11.93
N ASP A 124 5.49 -14.40 10.63
CA ASP A 124 6.26 -15.19 9.67
C ASP A 124 7.69 -14.62 9.46
N ALA A 125 7.85 -13.32 9.73
CA ALA A 125 9.14 -12.62 9.72
C ALA A 125 9.83 -12.58 11.10
N GLY A 126 9.30 -13.28 12.10
CA GLY A 126 9.86 -13.34 13.45
C GLY A 126 9.53 -12.12 14.33
N ILE A 127 8.52 -11.35 13.99
CA ILE A 127 8.06 -10.18 14.76
C ILE A 127 6.89 -10.61 15.65
N GLU A 128 7.00 -10.37 16.97
CA GLU A 128 5.91 -10.63 17.88
C GLU A 128 4.75 -9.64 17.67
N VAL A 129 3.55 -10.14 17.45
CA VAL A 129 2.32 -9.33 17.42
C VAL A 129 1.63 -9.47 18.78
N ALA A 130 1.65 -8.41 19.58
CA ALA A 130 1.08 -8.39 20.93
C ALA A 130 -0.44 -8.39 20.92
N ALA A 131 -1.05 -7.68 19.97
CA ALA A 131 -2.50 -7.64 19.77
C ALA A 131 -2.86 -7.03 18.41
N ILE A 132 -4.06 -7.31 17.95
CA ILE A 132 -4.74 -6.60 16.86
C ILE A 132 -5.92 -5.84 17.50
N LEU A 133 -5.89 -4.51 17.40
CA LEU A 133 -6.98 -3.61 17.78
C LEU A 133 -7.72 -3.19 16.50
N ASP A 134 -8.95 -3.63 16.32
CA ASP A 134 -9.80 -3.20 15.22
C ASP A 134 -10.88 -2.25 15.74
N THR A 135 -11.04 -1.11 15.09
CA THR A 135 -12.06 -0.13 15.45
C THR A 135 -13.46 -0.57 15.06
N ARG A 136 -13.59 -1.54 14.16
CA ARG A 136 -14.87 -2.14 13.77
C ARG A 136 -15.36 -3.10 14.86
N ALA A 137 -16.66 -3.11 15.07
CA ALA A 137 -17.30 -4.03 16.03
C ALA A 137 -17.36 -5.48 15.51
N GLN A 138 -17.27 -5.67 14.19
CA GLN A 138 -17.34 -6.97 13.53
C GLN A 138 -16.39 -6.99 12.34
N VAL A 139 -15.80 -8.14 12.10
CA VAL A 139 -14.93 -8.42 10.95
C VAL A 139 -15.35 -9.76 10.33
N LYS A 140 -14.73 -10.14 9.22
CA LYS A 140 -14.98 -11.45 8.61
C LYS A 140 -14.53 -12.57 9.53
N GLU A 141 -15.40 -13.55 9.77
CA GLU A 141 -15.12 -14.73 10.61
C GLU A 141 -13.81 -15.44 10.21
N SER A 142 -13.51 -15.48 8.91
CA SER A 142 -12.26 -16.06 8.39
C SER A 142 -11.00 -15.34 8.86
N LEU A 143 -11.06 -14.03 9.13
CA LEU A 143 -9.93 -13.25 9.67
C LEU A 143 -9.75 -13.54 11.16
N GLU A 144 -10.85 -13.56 11.92
CA GLU A 144 -10.83 -13.89 13.35
C GLU A 144 -10.27 -15.31 13.56
N ALA A 145 -10.85 -16.29 12.89
CA ALA A 145 -10.42 -17.69 12.99
C ALA A 145 -8.92 -17.88 12.62
N ARG A 146 -8.44 -17.15 11.62
CA ARG A 146 -7.03 -17.19 11.24
C ARG A 146 -6.13 -16.58 12.31
N ALA A 147 -6.50 -15.45 12.90
CA ALA A 147 -5.73 -14.79 13.95
C ALA A 147 -5.72 -15.62 15.23
N GLU A 148 -6.86 -16.19 15.64
CA GLU A 148 -6.99 -17.10 16.77
C GLU A 148 -6.13 -18.34 16.60
N LYS A 149 -6.14 -18.97 15.41
CA LYS A 149 -5.28 -20.09 15.09
C LYS A 149 -3.80 -19.76 15.22
N SER A 150 -3.43 -18.50 14.97
CA SER A 150 -2.07 -17.99 15.16
C SER A 150 -1.77 -17.53 16.60
N GLY A 151 -2.72 -17.66 17.52
CA GLY A 151 -2.58 -17.28 18.93
C GLY A 151 -2.53 -15.76 19.15
N LEU A 152 -3.04 -14.96 18.23
CA LEU A 152 -3.03 -13.51 18.33
C LEU A 152 -4.19 -13.01 19.20
N ALA A 153 -3.91 -12.09 20.12
CA ALA A 153 -4.95 -11.39 20.86
C ALA A 153 -5.70 -10.42 19.95
N ILE A 154 -7.03 -10.46 19.98
CA ILE A 154 -7.92 -9.65 19.15
C ILE A 154 -8.80 -8.80 20.04
N HIS A 155 -8.93 -7.52 19.72
CA HIS A 155 -9.83 -6.58 20.39
C HIS A 155 -10.66 -5.85 19.31
N LEU A 156 -11.90 -6.28 19.10
CA LEU A 156 -12.85 -5.62 18.21
C LEU A 156 -13.57 -4.46 18.93
N GLY A 157 -13.97 -3.44 18.16
CA GLY A 157 -14.54 -2.21 18.70
C GLY A 157 -13.55 -1.43 19.55
N ALA A 158 -12.25 -1.68 19.39
CA ALA A 158 -11.20 -1.06 20.17
C ALA A 158 -10.74 0.24 19.52
N VAL A 159 -10.88 1.35 20.21
CA VAL A 159 -10.54 2.68 19.71
C VAL A 159 -9.18 3.12 20.28
N PRO A 160 -8.15 3.34 19.46
CA PRO A 160 -6.86 3.86 19.93
C PRO A 160 -7.04 5.28 20.45
N ILE A 161 -6.44 5.59 21.60
CA ILE A 161 -6.53 6.90 22.23
C ILE A 161 -5.22 7.66 22.11
N ARG A 162 -4.12 7.04 22.55
CA ARG A 162 -2.81 7.70 22.58
C ARG A 162 -1.67 6.70 22.64
N ALA A 163 -0.64 6.92 21.85
CA ALA A 163 0.65 6.27 22.05
C ALA A 163 1.42 6.92 23.20
N ARG A 164 2.09 6.11 23.99
CA ARG A 164 2.94 6.54 25.11
C ARG A 164 4.40 6.22 24.83
N GLY A 165 5.24 7.16 25.15
CA GLY A 165 6.70 7.08 24.99
C GLY A 165 7.31 8.47 24.99
N SER A 166 8.63 8.57 24.98
CA SER A 166 9.36 9.84 24.87
C SER A 166 10.10 9.96 23.55
N GLN A 167 11.08 9.10 23.30
CA GLN A 167 11.84 9.05 22.04
C GLN A 167 11.27 8.06 21.02
N SER A 168 10.51 7.09 21.49
CA SER A 168 9.82 6.08 20.69
C SER A 168 8.63 5.54 21.45
N VAL A 169 7.71 4.88 20.74
CA VAL A 169 6.55 4.25 21.34
C VAL A 169 6.95 3.17 22.34
N LYS A 170 6.22 3.09 23.48
CA LYS A 170 6.39 2.08 24.54
C LYS A 170 5.09 1.36 24.88
N SER A 171 3.95 2.00 24.65
CA SER A 171 2.64 1.40 24.80
C SER A 171 1.59 2.18 24.02
N LEU A 172 0.44 1.53 23.81
CA LEU A 172 -0.74 2.14 23.23
C LEU A 172 -1.89 2.06 24.22
N GLU A 173 -2.50 3.21 24.54
CA GLU A 173 -3.74 3.31 25.28
C GLU A 173 -4.91 3.24 24.30
N TYR A 174 -5.94 2.47 24.67
CA TYR A 174 -7.15 2.31 23.88
C TYR A 174 -8.38 2.17 24.78
N ARG A 175 -9.55 2.36 24.19
CA ARG A 175 -10.83 1.98 24.80
C ARG A 175 -11.32 0.69 24.18
N ASP A 176 -11.73 -0.24 25.01
CA ASP A 176 -12.36 -1.48 24.53
C ASP A 176 -13.82 -1.23 24.05
N SER A 177 -14.45 -2.27 23.54
CA SER A 177 -15.85 -2.23 23.07
C SER A 177 -16.87 -1.85 24.15
N GLN A 178 -16.49 -1.90 25.42
CA GLN A 178 -17.31 -1.49 26.57
C GLN A 178 -16.98 -0.07 27.06
N GLY A 179 -16.09 0.65 26.36
CA GLY A 179 -15.64 1.99 26.72
C GLY A 179 -14.62 2.06 27.86
N ARG A 180 -14.12 0.93 28.35
CA ARG A 180 -13.11 0.87 29.43
C ARG A 180 -11.74 1.16 28.86
N SER A 181 -10.95 1.92 29.61
CA SER A 181 -9.56 2.20 29.26
C SER A 181 -8.68 0.99 29.51
N ALA A 182 -7.84 0.66 28.54
CA ALA A 182 -6.85 -0.39 28.58
C ALA A 182 -5.55 0.08 27.94
N SER A 183 -4.48 -0.67 28.15
CA SER A 183 -3.17 -0.37 27.55
C SER A 183 -2.46 -1.65 27.16
N VAL A 184 -1.73 -1.60 26.04
CA VAL A 184 -0.89 -2.70 25.58
C VAL A 184 0.54 -2.22 25.39
N GLN A 185 1.51 -2.98 25.93
CA GLN A 185 2.93 -2.68 25.79
C GLN A 185 3.41 -3.07 24.42
N CYS A 186 4.14 -2.19 23.76
CA CYS A 186 4.71 -2.40 22.41
C CYS A 186 5.89 -1.46 22.19
N ASP A 187 6.76 -1.81 21.26
CA ASP A 187 7.85 -0.95 20.79
C ASP A 187 7.64 -0.49 19.34
N ALA A 188 6.58 -1.00 18.70
CA ALA A 188 6.11 -0.47 17.42
C ALA A 188 4.59 -0.63 17.26
N ILE A 189 3.99 0.22 16.43
CA ILE A 189 2.56 0.18 16.07
C ILE A 189 2.46 0.11 14.55
N ALA A 190 1.78 -0.95 14.06
CA ALA A 190 1.42 -1.13 12.67
C ALA A 190 -0.01 -0.64 12.44
N MET A 191 -0.19 0.54 11.89
CA MET A 191 -1.53 1.11 11.68
C MET A 191 -2.01 1.00 10.24
N SER A 192 -3.31 0.81 10.06
CA SER A 192 -3.99 0.85 8.76
C SER A 192 -5.40 1.42 8.89
N GLY A 193 -5.60 2.61 8.37
CA GLY A 193 -6.89 3.33 8.35
C GLY A 193 -7.70 3.11 7.07
N GLY A 194 -7.33 2.14 6.24
CA GLY A 194 -7.90 1.91 4.92
C GLY A 194 -7.00 2.36 3.79
N LEU A 195 -7.56 2.46 2.61
CA LEU A 195 -6.87 2.87 1.39
C LEU A 195 -7.50 4.13 0.82
N ASN A 196 -6.66 5.00 0.28
CA ASN A 196 -7.07 6.19 -0.44
C ASN A 196 -6.63 6.08 -1.91
N PRO A 197 -7.57 6.00 -2.87
CA PRO A 197 -7.25 5.93 -4.29
C PRO A 197 -6.33 7.06 -4.75
N THR A 198 -5.34 6.73 -5.57
CA THR A 198 -4.40 7.70 -6.14
C THR A 198 -5.02 8.34 -7.40
N VAL A 199 -5.90 9.31 -7.19
CA VAL A 199 -6.74 9.93 -8.24
C VAL A 199 -6.26 11.31 -8.69
N HIS A 200 -5.02 11.67 -8.42
CA HIS A 200 -4.48 13.00 -8.72
C HIS A 200 -4.58 13.35 -10.22
N LEU A 201 -4.12 12.44 -11.09
CA LEU A 201 -4.19 12.63 -12.54
C LEU A 201 -5.63 12.66 -13.05
N TYR A 202 -6.51 11.84 -12.46
CA TYR A 202 -7.93 11.85 -12.79
C TYR A 202 -8.58 13.20 -12.46
N SER A 203 -8.30 13.75 -11.28
CA SER A 203 -8.80 15.07 -10.86
C SER A 203 -8.19 16.19 -11.71
N GLN A 204 -6.91 16.09 -12.08
CA GLN A 204 -6.24 17.04 -12.97
C GLN A 204 -6.86 17.05 -14.37
N ALA A 205 -7.29 15.89 -14.88
CA ALA A 205 -8.04 15.74 -16.13
C ALA A 205 -9.48 16.30 -16.06
N GLY A 206 -9.89 16.94 -14.97
CA GLY A 206 -11.25 17.43 -14.77
C GLY A 206 -12.24 16.38 -14.28
N GLY A 207 -11.76 15.23 -13.86
CA GLY A 207 -12.58 14.16 -13.27
C GLY A 207 -13.16 14.56 -11.91
N ARG A 208 -14.41 14.22 -11.68
CA ARG A 208 -15.11 14.42 -10.40
C ARG A 208 -14.99 13.19 -9.54
N LEU A 209 -14.86 13.40 -8.24
CA LEU A 209 -14.85 12.33 -7.25
C LEU A 209 -16.19 12.28 -6.52
N ARG A 210 -16.57 11.08 -6.05
CA ARG A 210 -17.65 10.87 -5.09
C ARG A 210 -17.08 10.22 -3.83
N TYR A 211 -17.65 10.54 -2.69
CA TYR A 211 -17.34 9.83 -1.46
C TYR A 211 -18.11 8.51 -1.43
N ASP A 212 -17.41 7.43 -1.15
CA ASP A 212 -17.96 6.10 -0.96
C ASP A 212 -17.91 5.78 0.55
N ALA A 213 -19.08 5.67 1.17
CA ALA A 213 -19.19 5.48 2.62
C ALA A 213 -18.75 4.07 3.05
N ASP A 214 -18.95 3.06 2.20
CA ASP A 214 -18.55 1.69 2.51
C ASP A 214 -17.04 1.50 2.46
N LEU A 215 -16.38 2.22 1.54
CA LEU A 215 -14.92 2.23 1.39
C LEU A 215 -14.25 3.30 2.26
N ALA A 216 -15.03 4.24 2.81
CA ALA A 216 -14.57 5.40 3.57
C ALA A 216 -13.52 6.24 2.83
N CYS A 217 -13.64 6.37 1.50
CA CYS A 217 -12.70 7.12 0.67
C CYS A 217 -13.39 7.77 -0.54
N PHE A 218 -12.67 8.66 -1.22
CA PHE A 218 -13.11 9.23 -2.48
C PHE A 218 -12.70 8.33 -3.65
N VAL A 219 -13.67 8.05 -4.52
CA VAL A 219 -13.47 7.24 -5.74
C VAL A 219 -13.85 8.05 -6.99
N PRO A 220 -13.33 7.70 -8.18
CA PRO A 220 -13.73 8.28 -9.45
C PRO A 220 -15.23 8.22 -9.68
N ASN A 221 -15.81 9.25 -10.29
CA ASN A 221 -17.21 9.31 -10.65
C ASN A 221 -17.37 9.65 -12.14
N GLU A 222 -17.34 10.93 -12.50
CA GLU A 222 -17.55 11.41 -13.86
C GLU A 222 -16.32 12.13 -14.39
N CYS A 223 -16.00 11.93 -15.65
CA CYS A 223 -15.00 12.70 -16.39
C CYS A 223 -15.50 12.99 -17.79
N ARG A 224 -15.19 14.19 -18.31
CA ARG A 224 -15.52 14.56 -19.68
C ARG A 224 -14.56 13.97 -20.70
N GLN A 225 -13.37 13.58 -20.26
CA GLN A 225 -12.35 13.03 -21.11
C GLN A 225 -12.48 11.51 -21.24
N HIS A 226 -11.90 10.94 -22.27
CA HIS A 226 -11.85 9.49 -22.48
C HIS A 226 -10.84 8.83 -21.57
N VAL A 227 -11.19 8.72 -20.29
CA VAL A 227 -10.33 8.13 -19.24
C VAL A 227 -11.09 7.01 -18.52
N LYS A 228 -10.40 5.90 -18.30
CA LYS A 228 -10.83 4.81 -17.43
C LYS A 228 -9.91 4.73 -16.21
N VAL A 229 -10.48 4.50 -15.05
CA VAL A 229 -9.71 4.23 -13.82
C VAL A 229 -9.99 2.79 -13.42
N VAL A 230 -8.95 2.04 -13.07
CA VAL A 230 -9.04 0.60 -12.80
C VAL A 230 -8.31 0.22 -11.51
N GLY A 231 -8.68 -0.94 -10.94
CA GLY A 231 -8.06 -1.51 -9.75
C GLY A 231 -8.23 -0.63 -8.52
N ALA A 232 -7.24 -0.59 -7.63
CA ALA A 232 -7.33 0.13 -6.35
C ALA A 232 -7.53 1.65 -6.52
N ALA A 233 -7.10 2.24 -7.64
CA ALA A 233 -7.39 3.63 -7.98
C ALA A 233 -8.89 3.88 -8.24
N ASN A 234 -9.64 2.85 -8.56
CA ASN A 234 -11.11 2.87 -8.73
C ASN A 234 -11.87 2.38 -7.48
N GLY A 235 -11.18 2.13 -6.37
CA GLY A 235 -11.79 1.58 -5.14
C GLY A 235 -11.93 0.05 -5.15
N GLU A 236 -11.34 -0.65 -6.10
CA GLU A 236 -11.38 -2.11 -6.20
C GLU A 236 -10.29 -2.72 -5.32
N PHE A 237 -10.53 -2.74 -4.00
CA PHE A 237 -9.53 -3.18 -3.02
C PHE A 237 -9.53 -4.70 -2.79
N SER A 238 -10.54 -5.43 -3.23
CA SER A 238 -10.68 -6.87 -3.03
C SER A 238 -9.55 -7.68 -3.68
N ALA A 239 -9.10 -7.28 -4.85
CA ALA A 239 -8.00 -7.94 -5.55
C ALA A 239 -6.68 -7.90 -4.75
N ALA A 240 -6.41 -6.81 -4.02
CA ALA A 240 -5.23 -6.69 -3.15
C ALA A 240 -5.29 -7.61 -1.92
N ALA A 241 -6.49 -7.94 -1.45
CA ALA A 241 -6.71 -8.83 -0.31
C ALA A 241 -6.69 -10.33 -0.72
N GLU A 242 -7.13 -10.64 -1.93
CA GLU A 242 -7.17 -12.02 -2.45
C GLU A 242 -5.82 -12.51 -2.97
N TYR A 243 -4.96 -11.62 -3.46
CA TYR A 243 -3.57 -11.97 -3.70
C TYR A 243 -2.88 -12.14 -2.34
N ASN A 244 -2.90 -13.37 -1.86
CA ASN A 244 -2.07 -13.81 -0.75
C ASN A 244 -0.60 -13.61 -1.19
N ILE A 245 -0.08 -12.39 -1.02
CA ILE A 245 1.31 -12.04 -1.23
C ILE A 245 2.13 -12.60 -0.04
N GLY A 246 1.74 -13.76 0.44
CA GLY A 246 2.46 -14.62 1.36
C GLY A 246 3.20 -15.70 0.61
N GLY A 247 3.72 -15.41 -0.56
CA GLY A 247 4.77 -16.17 -1.18
C GLY A 247 6.04 -15.93 -0.36
N ARG A 248 6.73 -16.99 0.01
CA ARG A 248 8.08 -16.92 0.59
C ARG A 248 8.86 -15.88 -0.16
N LEU A 249 9.24 -14.87 0.57
CA LEU A 249 9.94 -13.74 0.04
C LEU A 249 11.25 -14.14 -0.58
N ALA A 250 11.55 -13.46 -1.66
CA ALA A 250 12.87 -13.43 -2.22
C ALA A 250 13.88 -13.13 -1.10
N SER A 251 15.04 -13.75 -1.18
CA SER A 251 16.18 -13.47 -0.29
C SER A 251 16.34 -11.97 -0.09
N PRO A 252 16.78 -11.51 1.10
CA PRO A 252 16.96 -10.10 1.37
C PRO A 252 17.73 -9.45 0.23
N ALA A 253 17.19 -8.33 -0.26
CA ALA A 253 17.83 -7.57 -1.32
C ALA A 253 19.27 -7.27 -0.90
N LYS A 254 20.23 -7.52 -1.79
CA LYS A 254 21.63 -7.18 -1.52
C LYS A 254 21.70 -5.70 -1.16
N THR A 255 22.51 -5.36 -0.18
CA THR A 255 22.65 -4.03 0.43
C THR A 255 22.99 -2.88 -0.54
N ASN A 256 23.11 -3.13 -1.83
CA ASN A 256 23.43 -2.17 -2.89
C ASN A 256 22.29 -2.02 -3.94
N SER A 257 21.08 -2.51 -3.67
CA SER A 257 19.97 -2.35 -4.61
C SER A 257 19.53 -0.89 -4.65
N GLN A 258 19.67 -0.24 -5.80
CA GLN A 258 19.08 1.07 -6.04
C GLN A 258 17.60 0.90 -6.36
N TRP A 259 16.77 1.66 -5.66
CA TRP A 259 15.31 1.63 -5.84
C TRP A 259 14.91 2.51 -7.01
N VAL A 260 14.05 1.96 -7.84
CA VAL A 260 13.50 2.66 -9.01
C VAL A 260 12.14 3.24 -8.70
N ASP A 261 11.37 2.56 -7.87
CA ASP A 261 10.05 3.00 -7.43
C ASP A 261 9.73 2.43 -6.04
N PHE A 262 9.61 3.33 -5.06
CA PHE A 262 9.24 2.97 -3.69
C PHE A 262 7.78 2.51 -3.54
N VAL A 263 6.92 2.90 -4.48
CA VAL A 263 5.48 2.57 -4.44
C VAL A 263 5.23 1.17 -5.02
N HIS A 264 6.01 0.75 -6.00
CA HIS A 264 5.79 -0.49 -6.73
C HIS A 264 6.88 -1.55 -6.55
N ASP A 265 7.82 -1.32 -5.63
CA ASP A 265 8.87 -2.30 -5.27
C ASP A 265 9.80 -2.73 -6.40
N VAL A 266 10.00 -1.88 -7.38
CA VAL A 266 10.89 -2.15 -8.50
C VAL A 266 12.30 -1.67 -8.18
N THR A 267 13.26 -2.58 -8.15
CA THR A 267 14.69 -2.28 -8.01
C THR A 267 15.39 -2.26 -9.37
N VAL A 268 16.59 -1.68 -9.43
CA VAL A 268 17.44 -1.73 -10.65
C VAL A 268 17.78 -3.17 -11.04
N SER A 269 17.76 -4.10 -10.09
CA SER A 269 18.00 -5.52 -10.37
C SER A 269 16.74 -6.27 -10.83
N ASP A 270 15.58 -5.63 -10.78
CA ASP A 270 14.31 -6.20 -11.25
C ASP A 270 13.99 -5.79 -12.70
N ILE A 271 14.84 -4.94 -13.28
CA ILE A 271 14.84 -4.46 -14.67
C ILE A 271 16.01 -5.12 -15.42
#